data_859e6601482fc37508f0d1f6af7d5321
#
_entry.id   859e6601482fc37508f0d1f6af7d5321
#
_cell.length_a   1.000
_cell.length_b   1.000
_cell.length_c   1.000
_cell.angle_alpha   90.00
_cell.angle_beta   90.00
_cell.angle_gamma   90.00
#
_symmetry.space_group_name_H-M   'P 1'
#
loop_
_entity.id
_entity.type
_entity.pdbx_description
1 polymer ?
#
loop_
_entity_poly.entity_id
_entity_poly.type
_entity_poly.pdbx_seq_one_letter_code
_entity_poly.pdbx_strand_id
1 'polypeptide(L)'
;MARGDGIDRTSARNIRLTTQKLKNAQQHNEREKDSYVNPDIVPERSHLNVHFKKPDDSYLEQFEQMEASGVISTRGLKEDAFRYGELVFDVNSAYFFNRGGYEFAKEFYEAAYQAAIKIVGGEQYILSAVMHADERNRAMSDALSQDVYHYHLHVVYVPVVEKQILWTKRCKDKSLVGKVKETIMQVSMSKKWASKPILDETTGEPLRTEKGKPILKKSYSVLQDDFFRYMQEAGYTDIERGERGSSEEHLTVTQFKVQKEQERLVTLTEQTHEKAQQAASLEKKLDRVKRQQVEIQKVEQIEARPVPFSSKVILERSEYEALSAAAKKYCTQEHKAISLKKTLDAANKLIGELKTKVAALNSELQEYKSVRRQLSKVGLEQENVALKKKLQSYEAEIERNRLWHLFERPKAKPQKEKI
;
A
#
# COMPACT_ATOMS: atom_id res chain seq x y z
N MET A 1 6.07 5.36 -2.63
CA MET A 1 5.84 3.98 -3.11
C MET A 1 6.83 3.68 -4.22
N ALA A 2 7.46 2.53 -4.21
CA ALA A 2 8.44 2.16 -5.22
C ALA A 2 7.74 2.00 -6.58
N ARG A 3 8.13 2.83 -7.55
CA ARG A 3 7.63 2.75 -8.94
C ARG A 3 8.44 1.79 -9.82
N GLY A 4 9.41 1.09 -9.24
CA GLY A 4 10.34 0.24 -9.98
C GLY A 4 11.42 1.01 -10.76
N ASP A 5 11.53 2.32 -10.52
CA ASP A 5 12.53 3.22 -11.13
C ASP A 5 13.84 3.30 -10.33
N GLY A 6 13.94 2.54 -9.23
CA GLY A 6 15.12 2.51 -8.37
C GLY A 6 15.30 3.72 -7.47
N ILE A 7 14.33 4.64 -7.42
CA ILE A 7 14.39 5.85 -6.61
C ILE A 7 13.67 5.64 -5.28
N ASP A 8 14.37 5.92 -4.18
CA ASP A 8 13.86 5.83 -2.82
C ASP A 8 13.18 7.15 -2.45
N ARG A 9 11.83 7.13 -2.35
CA ARG A 9 11.02 8.32 -2.09
C ARG A 9 10.38 8.29 -0.71
N THR A 10 10.43 9.43 -0.02
CA THR A 10 9.71 9.65 1.22
C THR A 10 8.21 9.82 0.97
N SER A 11 7.42 9.33 1.91
CA SER A 11 5.98 9.57 1.98
C SER A 11 5.61 10.07 3.38
N ALA A 12 4.78 11.09 3.43
CA ALA A 12 4.22 11.63 4.67
C ALA A 12 2.74 11.89 4.50
N ARG A 13 1.92 11.30 5.35
CA ARG A 13 0.45 11.39 5.29
C ARG A 13 -0.08 11.91 6.62
N ASN A 14 -1.15 12.71 6.56
CA ASN A 14 -1.89 13.15 7.74
C ASN A 14 -3.33 12.64 7.65
N ILE A 15 -3.70 11.77 8.56
CA ILE A 15 -5.02 11.17 8.69
C ILE A 15 -5.79 11.91 9.78
N ARG A 16 -7.00 12.37 9.47
CA ARG A 16 -7.90 12.99 10.45
C ARG A 16 -8.67 11.92 11.17
N LEU A 17 -8.62 11.93 12.50
CA LEU A 17 -9.27 10.91 13.31
C LEU A 17 -10.51 11.47 14.02
N THR A 18 -11.60 10.71 13.98
CA THR A 18 -12.73 10.83 14.91
C THR A 18 -12.42 10.05 16.17
N THR A 19 -13.17 10.21 17.25
CA THR A 19 -12.98 9.42 18.50
C THR A 19 -13.01 7.91 18.24
N GLN A 20 -13.90 7.43 17.37
CA GLN A 20 -13.94 6.01 17.02
C GLN A 20 -12.68 5.57 16.24
N LYS A 21 -12.21 6.41 15.29
CA LYS A 21 -10.98 6.13 14.56
C LYS A 21 -9.75 6.19 15.44
N LEU A 22 -9.73 7.06 16.46
CA LEU A 22 -8.67 7.13 17.45
C LEU A 22 -8.52 5.81 18.22
N LYS A 23 -9.64 5.23 18.69
CA LYS A 23 -9.64 3.91 19.33
C LYS A 23 -9.14 2.80 18.39
N ASN A 24 -9.58 2.84 17.13
CA ASN A 24 -9.11 1.87 16.14
C ASN A 24 -7.61 2.03 15.82
N ALA A 25 -7.11 3.27 15.79
CA ALA A 25 -5.69 3.57 15.61
C ALA A 25 -4.88 3.03 16.82
N GLN A 26 -5.33 3.25 18.04
CA GLN A 26 -4.70 2.68 19.23
C GLN A 26 -4.63 1.16 19.12
N GLN A 27 -5.74 0.49 18.87
CA GLN A 27 -5.77 -0.98 18.74
C GLN A 27 -4.84 -1.51 17.64
N HIS A 28 -4.65 -0.73 16.56
CA HIS A 28 -3.73 -1.08 15.49
C HIS A 28 -2.27 -0.82 15.88
N ASN A 29 -2.00 0.35 16.40
CA ASN A 29 -0.63 0.81 16.69
C ASN A 29 -0.02 0.04 17.87
N GLU A 30 -0.84 -0.23 18.90
CA GLU A 30 -0.41 -0.94 20.11
C GLU A 30 -0.58 -2.48 19.99
N ARG A 31 -1.04 -2.95 18.80
CA ARG A 31 -1.28 -4.39 18.55
C ARG A 31 -2.23 -5.06 19.56
N GLU A 32 -3.30 -4.36 19.94
CA GLU A 32 -4.28 -4.82 20.96
C GLU A 32 -5.36 -5.78 20.40
N LYS A 33 -5.31 -6.15 19.11
CA LYS A 33 -6.30 -7.02 18.47
C LYS A 33 -5.80 -8.46 18.37
N ASP A 34 -6.71 -9.42 18.58
CA ASP A 34 -6.44 -10.84 18.35
C ASP A 34 -6.26 -11.19 16.87
N SER A 35 -6.84 -10.38 15.98
CA SER A 35 -6.72 -10.57 14.52
C SER A 35 -6.76 -9.24 13.77
N TYR A 36 -6.08 -9.18 12.62
CA TYR A 36 -5.98 -8.01 11.77
C TYR A 36 -6.51 -8.30 10.38
N VAL A 37 -7.21 -7.33 9.79
CA VAL A 37 -7.65 -7.37 8.39
C VAL A 37 -6.45 -7.35 7.43
N ASN A 38 -5.32 -6.77 7.85
CA ASN A 38 -4.08 -6.81 7.10
C ASN A 38 -3.38 -8.17 7.33
N PRO A 39 -3.38 -9.11 6.34
CA PRO A 39 -2.80 -10.44 6.51
C PRO A 39 -1.27 -10.42 6.46
N ASP A 40 -0.67 -9.26 6.23
CA ASP A 40 0.79 -9.09 6.19
C ASP A 40 1.38 -8.81 7.56
N ILE A 41 0.53 -8.57 8.57
CA ILE A 41 0.97 -8.47 9.97
C ILE A 41 1.39 -9.85 10.44
N VAL A 42 2.60 -9.94 10.97
CA VAL A 42 3.20 -11.15 11.54
C VAL A 42 3.27 -10.96 13.06
N PRO A 43 2.27 -11.47 13.83
CA PRO A 43 2.15 -11.19 15.26
C PRO A 43 3.39 -11.58 16.07
N GLU A 44 4.09 -12.64 15.66
CA GLU A 44 5.31 -13.11 16.31
C GLU A 44 6.45 -12.07 16.26
N ARG A 45 6.35 -11.10 15.35
CA ARG A 45 7.31 -10.01 15.20
C ARG A 45 6.88 -8.70 15.85
N SER A 46 5.69 -8.62 16.43
CA SER A 46 5.20 -7.37 17.04
C SER A 46 6.09 -6.88 18.21
N HIS A 47 6.87 -7.78 18.80
CA HIS A 47 7.89 -7.41 19.80
C HIS A 47 9.06 -6.58 19.24
N LEU A 48 9.20 -6.51 17.91
CA LEU A 48 10.19 -5.68 17.21
C LEU A 48 9.65 -4.28 16.88
N ASN A 49 8.37 -4.00 17.13
CA ASN A 49 7.81 -2.66 17.00
C ASN A 49 8.48 -1.74 18.03
N VAL A 50 8.90 -0.55 17.60
CA VAL A 50 9.67 0.37 18.44
C VAL A 50 8.81 1.57 18.79
N HIS A 51 8.55 1.77 20.08
CA HIS A 51 7.90 2.97 20.59
C HIS A 51 8.95 4.05 20.87
N PHE A 52 8.95 5.11 20.08
CA PHE A 52 9.71 6.34 20.36
C PHE A 52 9.00 7.17 21.43
N LYS A 53 7.66 7.10 21.45
CA LYS A 53 6.83 7.56 22.55
C LYS A 53 5.76 6.51 22.85
N LYS A 54 5.88 5.88 24.01
CA LYS A 54 4.87 4.95 24.49
C LYS A 54 3.72 5.72 25.13
N PRO A 55 2.46 5.35 24.89
CA PRO A 55 1.34 5.97 25.59
C PRO A 55 1.33 5.56 27.07
N ASP A 56 1.06 6.52 27.97
CA ASP A 56 0.93 6.27 29.40
C ASP A 56 -0.44 5.66 29.76
N ASP A 57 -1.49 6.07 29.01
CA ASP A 57 -2.88 5.64 29.11
C ASP A 57 -3.49 5.45 27.73
N SER A 58 -4.78 5.14 27.64
CA SER A 58 -5.46 5.16 26.33
C SER A 58 -5.32 6.55 25.67
N TYR A 59 -5.27 6.57 24.35
CA TYR A 59 -5.13 7.84 23.61
C TYR A 59 -6.23 8.87 23.96
N LEU A 60 -7.43 8.37 24.28
CA LEU A 60 -8.53 9.23 24.67
C LEU A 60 -8.32 9.82 26.06
N GLU A 61 -7.91 9.00 27.04
CA GLU A 61 -7.63 9.44 28.41
C GLU A 61 -6.50 10.45 28.46
N GLN A 62 -5.40 10.22 27.72
CA GLN A 62 -4.33 11.20 27.58
C GLN A 62 -4.82 12.56 27.04
N PHE A 63 -5.68 12.54 26.02
CA PHE A 63 -6.29 13.77 25.49
C PHE A 63 -7.12 14.48 26.56
N GLU A 64 -7.94 13.76 27.31
CA GLU A 64 -8.77 14.33 28.39
C GLU A 64 -7.89 14.91 29.52
N GLN A 65 -6.79 14.25 29.86
CA GLN A 65 -5.81 14.74 30.83
C GLN A 65 -5.12 16.03 30.33
N MET A 66 -4.75 16.11 29.05
CA MET A 66 -4.17 17.30 28.45
C MET A 66 -5.15 18.49 28.47
N GLU A 67 -6.45 18.24 28.26
CA GLU A 67 -7.47 19.26 28.35
C GLU A 67 -7.70 19.71 29.82
N ALA A 68 -7.82 18.76 30.74
CA ALA A 68 -8.01 19.02 32.15
C ALA A 68 -6.84 19.80 32.79
N SER A 69 -5.61 19.51 32.37
CA SER A 69 -4.40 20.21 32.81
C SER A 69 -4.15 21.55 32.11
N GLY A 70 -4.96 21.90 31.10
CA GLY A 70 -4.82 23.16 30.36
C GLY A 70 -3.68 23.18 29.33
N VAL A 71 -3.02 22.06 29.08
CA VAL A 71 -2.01 21.91 28.01
C VAL A 71 -2.62 22.19 26.63
N ILE A 72 -3.88 21.79 26.45
CA ILE A 72 -4.67 22.08 25.27
C ILE A 72 -6.01 22.69 25.65
N SER A 73 -6.68 23.32 24.66
CA SER A 73 -8.02 23.89 24.86
C SER A 73 -8.93 23.54 23.68
N THR A 74 -10.09 22.97 23.98
CA THR A 74 -11.16 22.70 23.01
C THR A 74 -12.15 23.85 22.91
N ARG A 75 -11.93 24.95 23.62
CA ARG A 75 -12.81 26.10 23.71
C ARG A 75 -13.21 26.66 22.34
N GLY A 76 -14.51 26.62 22.04
CA GLY A 76 -15.06 27.08 20.78
C GLY A 76 -14.86 26.12 19.61
N LEU A 77 -14.49 24.89 19.89
CA LEU A 77 -14.46 23.80 18.90
C LEU A 77 -15.88 23.31 18.65
N LYS A 78 -16.21 23.06 17.39
CA LYS A 78 -17.49 22.44 17.02
C LYS A 78 -17.49 20.95 17.42
N GLU A 79 -18.69 20.43 17.66
CA GLU A 79 -18.85 19.01 18.06
C GLU A 79 -18.31 18.02 17.01
N ASP A 80 -18.51 18.34 15.73
CA ASP A 80 -18.09 17.53 14.57
C ASP A 80 -16.63 17.79 14.14
N ALA A 81 -15.89 18.65 14.87
CA ALA A 81 -14.52 18.96 14.51
C ALA A 81 -13.57 17.81 14.81
N PHE A 82 -12.61 17.58 13.92
CA PHE A 82 -11.53 16.63 14.16
C PHE A 82 -10.58 17.14 15.26
N ARG A 83 -10.44 16.36 16.31
CA ARG A 83 -9.63 16.69 17.49
C ARG A 83 -8.28 15.99 17.49
N TYR A 84 -8.14 14.95 16.68
CA TYR A 84 -6.96 14.09 16.64
C TYR A 84 -6.48 13.94 15.20
N GLY A 85 -5.19 13.68 15.05
CA GLY A 85 -4.57 13.32 13.79
C GLY A 85 -3.57 12.19 13.96
N GLU A 86 -3.25 11.54 12.86
CA GLU A 86 -2.19 10.56 12.77
C GLU A 86 -1.30 10.91 11.58
N LEU A 87 -0.02 11.09 11.84
CA LEU A 87 1.00 11.18 10.80
C LEU A 87 1.54 9.78 10.53
N VAL A 88 1.65 9.43 9.26
CA VAL A 88 2.29 8.18 8.84
C VAL A 88 3.43 8.54 7.91
N PHE A 89 4.63 8.12 8.30
CA PHE A 89 5.85 8.30 7.52
C PHE A 89 6.35 6.97 7.01
N ASP A 90 6.64 6.90 5.73
CA ASP A 90 7.22 5.71 5.13
C ASP A 90 8.24 6.03 4.02
N VAL A 91 9.06 5.03 3.71
CA VAL A 91 9.91 4.93 2.52
C VAL A 91 9.75 3.52 1.98
N ASN A 92 10.09 3.29 0.72
CA ASN A 92 9.97 1.95 0.15
C ASN A 92 10.81 0.90 0.92
N SER A 93 10.34 -0.35 0.97
CA SER A 93 11.01 -1.41 1.73
C SER A 93 12.42 -1.72 1.22
N ALA A 94 12.71 -1.46 -0.06
CA ALA A 94 14.02 -1.70 -0.65
C ALA A 94 15.09 -0.78 -0.05
N TYR A 95 14.72 0.44 0.33
CA TYR A 95 15.60 1.40 0.97
C TYR A 95 16.25 0.82 2.23
N PHE A 96 15.43 0.27 3.11
CA PHE A 96 15.89 -0.34 4.34
C PHE A 96 16.60 -1.67 4.11
N PHE A 97 16.02 -2.52 3.25
CA PHE A 97 16.59 -3.82 2.93
C PHE A 97 18.05 -3.73 2.44
N ASN A 98 18.34 -2.74 1.60
CA ASN A 98 19.67 -2.52 1.02
C ASN A 98 20.67 -1.86 1.99
N ARG A 99 20.22 -1.37 3.17
CA ARG A 99 21.04 -0.58 4.12
C ARG A 99 21.10 -1.16 5.54
N GLY A 100 20.90 -2.44 5.69
CA GLY A 100 21.01 -3.11 7.01
C GLY A 100 19.66 -3.44 7.66
N GLY A 101 18.54 -3.22 6.97
CA GLY A 101 17.23 -3.71 7.38
C GLY A 101 16.71 -3.03 8.65
N TYR A 102 16.43 -3.83 9.67
CA TYR A 102 15.76 -3.40 10.89
C TYR A 102 16.51 -2.31 11.68
N GLU A 103 17.81 -2.46 11.91
CA GLU A 103 18.58 -1.50 12.72
C GLU A 103 18.66 -0.13 12.02
N PHE A 104 18.90 -0.12 10.71
CA PHE A 104 18.89 1.12 9.94
C PHE A 104 17.49 1.76 9.90
N ALA A 105 16.42 0.96 9.80
CA ALA A 105 15.06 1.48 9.87
C ALA A 105 14.75 2.13 11.23
N LYS A 106 15.24 1.56 12.31
CA LYS A 106 15.10 2.12 13.67
C LYS A 106 15.76 3.49 13.78
N GLU A 107 17.01 3.63 13.32
CA GLU A 107 17.74 4.92 13.32
C GLU A 107 17.00 5.95 12.43
N PHE A 108 16.57 5.55 11.25
CA PHE A 108 15.83 6.41 10.34
C PHE A 108 14.53 6.93 10.97
N TYR A 109 13.74 6.04 11.59
CA TYR A 109 12.47 6.44 12.19
C TYR A 109 12.61 7.15 13.53
N GLU A 110 13.73 7.03 14.24
CA GLU A 110 14.07 7.92 15.34
C GLU A 110 14.26 9.36 14.86
N ALA A 111 15.00 9.56 13.76
CA ALA A 111 15.12 10.89 13.12
C ALA A 111 13.75 11.39 12.59
N ALA A 112 12.94 10.51 12.02
CA ALA A 112 11.58 10.83 11.57
C ALA A 112 10.67 11.24 12.75
N TYR A 113 10.84 10.64 13.91
CA TYR A 113 10.13 11.05 15.12
C TYR A 113 10.53 12.47 15.56
N GLN A 114 11.82 12.81 15.52
CA GLN A 114 12.29 14.18 15.79
C GLN A 114 11.69 15.19 14.78
N ALA A 115 11.58 14.80 13.50
CA ALA A 115 10.89 15.60 12.50
C ALA A 115 9.39 15.76 12.84
N ALA A 116 8.73 14.70 13.30
CA ALA A 116 7.32 14.73 13.71
C ALA A 116 7.10 15.69 14.90
N ILE A 117 7.98 15.70 15.92
CA ILE A 117 7.91 16.64 17.04
C ILE A 117 7.91 18.09 16.53
N LYS A 118 8.81 18.43 15.60
CA LYS A 118 8.89 19.78 15.00
C LYS A 118 7.64 20.11 14.18
N ILE A 119 7.14 19.15 13.38
CA ILE A 119 5.94 19.32 12.55
C ILE A 119 4.71 19.50 13.41
N VAL A 120 4.54 18.72 14.46
CA VAL A 120 3.43 18.80 15.43
C VAL A 120 3.53 20.07 16.27
N GLY A 121 4.73 20.53 16.59
CA GLY A 121 4.99 21.74 17.37
C GLY A 121 5.24 21.47 18.85
N GLY A 122 5.63 20.26 19.20
CA GLY A 122 6.05 19.85 20.54
C GLY A 122 5.65 18.43 20.87
N GLU A 123 6.51 17.73 21.58
CA GLU A 123 6.34 16.33 21.98
C GLU A 123 5.13 16.14 22.91
N GLN A 124 4.81 17.16 23.72
CA GLN A 124 3.64 17.15 24.62
C GLN A 124 2.29 16.99 23.90
N TYR A 125 2.23 17.24 22.59
CA TYR A 125 1.02 17.07 21.78
C TYR A 125 0.95 15.74 21.06
N ILE A 126 1.97 14.89 21.21
CA ILE A 126 2.01 13.54 20.65
C ILE A 126 1.48 12.56 21.70
N LEU A 127 0.49 11.72 21.33
CA LEU A 127 -0.10 10.70 22.20
C LEU A 127 0.72 9.41 22.17
N SER A 128 1.16 9.01 20.98
CA SER A 128 2.00 7.84 20.75
C SER A 128 2.80 7.99 19.46
N ALA A 129 3.99 7.38 19.43
CA ALA A 129 4.81 7.26 18.24
C ALA A 129 5.44 5.87 18.19
N VAL A 130 5.06 5.06 17.20
CA VAL A 130 5.51 3.67 17.05
C VAL A 130 5.94 3.36 15.63
N MET A 131 7.14 2.79 15.48
CA MET A 131 7.58 2.17 14.24
C MET A 131 7.06 0.75 14.19
N HIS A 132 6.30 0.39 13.16
CA HIS A 132 5.95 -0.98 12.89
C HIS A 132 7.07 -1.70 12.13
N ALA A 133 7.44 -2.88 12.62
CA ALA A 133 8.46 -3.75 12.04
C ALA A 133 7.94 -5.18 11.78
N ASP A 134 6.64 -5.37 11.90
CA ASP A 134 5.94 -6.65 11.83
C ASP A 134 5.06 -6.82 10.58
N GLU A 135 5.12 -5.89 9.62
CA GLU A 135 4.37 -6.01 8.37
C GLU A 135 5.25 -6.54 7.24
N ARG A 136 4.95 -7.73 6.73
CA ARG A 136 5.69 -8.38 5.65
C ARG A 136 5.41 -7.72 4.29
N ASN A 137 6.44 -7.45 3.52
CA ASN A 137 6.32 -7.09 2.11
C ASN A 137 6.34 -8.36 1.25
N ARG A 138 5.18 -8.96 0.97
CA ARG A 138 5.08 -10.23 0.22
C ARG A 138 5.73 -10.16 -1.14
N ALA A 139 5.44 -9.11 -1.92
CA ALA A 139 5.94 -9.00 -3.29
C ALA A 139 7.46 -9.03 -3.32
N MET A 140 8.12 -8.31 -2.41
CA MET A 140 9.57 -8.29 -2.32
C MET A 140 10.13 -9.57 -1.71
N SER A 141 9.43 -10.13 -0.70
CA SER A 141 9.83 -11.41 -0.07
C SER A 141 9.83 -12.55 -1.08
N ASP A 142 8.80 -12.65 -1.91
CA ASP A 142 8.71 -13.69 -2.93
C ASP A 142 9.74 -13.50 -4.06
N ALA A 143 9.99 -12.24 -4.46
CA ALA A 143 11.00 -11.94 -5.49
C ALA A 143 12.41 -12.32 -5.05
N LEU A 144 12.73 -12.11 -3.77
CA LEU A 144 14.05 -12.36 -3.20
C LEU A 144 14.17 -13.74 -2.52
N SER A 145 13.07 -14.49 -2.42
CA SER A 145 13.01 -15.78 -1.71
C SER A 145 13.48 -15.69 -0.25
N GLN A 146 13.26 -14.53 0.39
CA GLN A 146 13.54 -14.29 1.80
C GLN A 146 12.58 -13.26 2.38
N ASP A 147 12.36 -13.27 3.68
CA ASP A 147 11.43 -12.35 4.32
C ASP A 147 11.92 -10.90 4.28
N VAL A 148 11.11 -10.03 3.72
CA VAL A 148 11.31 -8.57 3.70
C VAL A 148 10.14 -7.90 4.40
N TYR A 149 10.42 -6.93 5.26
CA TYR A 149 9.42 -6.22 6.04
C TYR A 149 9.29 -4.77 5.58
N HIS A 150 8.08 -4.24 5.72
CA HIS A 150 7.77 -2.85 5.44
C HIS A 150 7.76 -2.07 6.74
N TYR A 151 8.77 -1.23 6.94
CA TYR A 151 8.88 -0.37 8.11
C TYR A 151 8.17 0.96 7.85
N HIS A 152 7.42 1.45 8.83
CA HIS A 152 6.76 2.74 8.78
C HIS A 152 6.48 3.26 10.18
N LEU A 153 6.41 4.59 10.33
CA LEU A 153 6.20 5.25 11.61
C LEU A 153 4.78 5.83 11.69
N HIS A 154 4.06 5.47 12.73
CA HIS A 154 2.79 6.08 13.12
C HIS A 154 3.01 7.07 14.25
N VAL A 155 2.49 8.29 14.12
CA VAL A 155 2.53 9.32 15.18
C VAL A 155 1.13 9.86 15.39
N VAL A 156 0.49 9.47 16.48
CA VAL A 156 -0.84 9.96 16.86
C VAL A 156 -0.69 11.22 17.70
N TYR A 157 -1.38 12.28 17.34
CA TYR A 157 -1.16 13.61 17.94
C TYR A 157 -2.44 14.45 18.04
N VAL A 158 -2.38 15.51 18.84
CA VAL A 158 -3.42 16.53 18.95
C VAL A 158 -3.01 17.77 18.14
N PRO A 159 -3.79 18.18 17.12
CA PRO A 159 -3.49 19.33 16.28
C PRO A 159 -3.77 20.64 17.02
N VAL A 160 -2.74 21.32 17.49
CA VAL A 160 -2.87 22.58 18.24
C VAL A 160 -2.32 23.77 17.46
N VAL A 161 -2.89 24.92 17.72
CA VAL A 161 -2.40 26.24 17.30
C VAL A 161 -2.46 27.20 18.45
N GLU A 162 -1.45 28.04 18.56
CA GLU A 162 -1.47 29.14 19.52
C GLU A 162 -2.59 30.12 19.17
N LYS A 163 -3.37 30.53 20.15
CA LYS A 163 -4.44 31.49 20.00
C LYS A 163 -4.43 32.50 21.13
N GLN A 164 -4.28 33.76 20.79
CA GLN A 164 -4.42 34.87 21.73
C GLN A 164 -5.89 35.25 21.85
N ILE A 165 -6.36 35.28 23.08
CA ILE A 165 -7.71 35.78 23.42
C ILE A 165 -7.56 37.21 23.91
N LEU A 166 -8.19 38.12 23.23
CA LEU A 166 -8.10 39.54 23.56
C LEU A 166 -9.24 39.96 24.50
N TRP A 167 -8.99 40.99 25.33
CA TRP A 167 -10.05 41.65 26.09
C TRP A 167 -11.06 42.26 25.15
N THR A 168 -12.32 41.89 25.36
CA THR A 168 -13.44 42.37 24.52
C THR A 168 -13.96 43.72 25.00
N LYS A 169 -14.79 44.37 24.18
CA LYS A 169 -15.50 45.63 24.54
C LYS A 169 -16.35 45.55 25.83
N ARG A 170 -16.64 44.31 26.31
CA ARG A 170 -17.38 44.08 27.56
C ARG A 170 -16.51 44.21 28.81
N CYS A 171 -15.16 44.35 28.66
CA CYS A 171 -14.27 44.58 29.79
C CYS A 171 -14.63 45.91 30.50
N LYS A 172 -14.65 45.87 31.83
CA LYS A 172 -14.91 47.06 32.67
C LYS A 172 -13.79 48.09 32.48
N ASP A 173 -12.56 47.66 32.47
CA ASP A 173 -11.39 48.49 32.18
C ASP A 173 -11.23 48.65 30.66
N LYS A 174 -11.57 49.80 30.15
CA LYS A 174 -11.47 50.13 28.71
C LYS A 174 -10.05 50.21 28.20
N SER A 175 -9.06 50.40 29.07
CA SER A 175 -7.63 50.45 28.71
C SER A 175 -7.08 49.06 28.30
N LEU A 176 -7.75 47.99 28.69
CA LEU A 176 -7.39 46.60 28.38
C LEU A 176 -7.98 46.10 27.06
N VAL A 177 -9.03 46.76 26.56
CA VAL A 177 -9.71 46.32 25.33
C VAL A 177 -8.72 46.22 24.16
N GLY A 178 -8.68 45.05 23.52
CA GLY A 178 -7.76 44.73 22.43
C GLY A 178 -6.39 44.23 22.88
N LYS A 179 -6.05 44.28 24.17
CA LYS A 179 -4.84 43.67 24.72
C LYS A 179 -5.05 42.15 24.91
N VAL A 180 -3.96 41.40 24.92
CA VAL A 180 -3.99 39.93 25.16
C VAL A 180 -4.45 39.68 26.59
N LYS A 181 -5.52 38.93 26.75
CA LYS A 181 -6.05 38.46 28.03
C LYS A 181 -5.41 37.17 28.47
N GLU A 182 -5.33 36.22 27.53
CA GLU A 182 -4.74 34.90 27.74
C GLU A 182 -4.27 34.36 26.40
N THR A 183 -3.27 33.45 26.43
CA THR A 183 -2.83 32.68 25.29
C THR A 183 -3.13 31.23 25.58
N ILE A 184 -3.80 30.54 24.64
CA ILE A 184 -4.18 29.15 24.77
C ILE A 184 -3.65 28.33 23.57
N MET A 185 -3.38 27.06 23.79
CA MET A 185 -3.11 26.09 22.73
C MET A 185 -4.44 25.49 22.27
N GLN A 186 -5.07 26.12 21.27
CA GLN A 186 -6.38 25.72 20.77
C GLN A 186 -6.26 24.49 19.87
N VAL A 187 -7.04 23.43 20.16
CA VAL A 187 -7.20 22.29 19.25
C VAL A 187 -7.86 22.75 17.97
N SER A 188 -7.21 22.59 16.83
CA SER A 188 -7.77 22.98 15.53
C SER A 188 -7.05 22.30 14.36
N MET A 189 -7.60 21.21 13.87
CA MET A 189 -7.12 20.52 12.68
C MET A 189 -7.07 21.43 11.45
N SER A 190 -8.11 22.21 11.22
CA SER A 190 -8.21 23.08 10.02
C SER A 190 -7.20 24.23 10.00
N LYS A 191 -6.87 24.79 11.18
CA LYS A 191 -5.86 25.86 11.27
C LYS A 191 -4.44 25.30 11.24
N LYS A 192 -4.19 24.20 11.96
CA LYS A 192 -2.89 23.52 11.95
C LYS A 192 -2.48 23.13 10.54
N TRP A 193 -3.42 22.61 9.77
CA TRP A 193 -3.23 22.14 8.40
C TRP A 193 -3.88 23.05 7.36
N ALA A 194 -3.81 24.36 7.58
CA ALA A 194 -4.22 25.31 6.57
C ALA A 194 -3.29 25.28 5.35
N SER A 195 -3.85 25.45 4.15
CA SER A 195 -3.05 25.67 2.94
C SER A 195 -2.25 26.97 3.08
N LYS A 196 -0.99 26.97 2.67
CA LYS A 196 -0.09 28.13 2.76
C LYS A 196 0.05 28.79 1.39
N PRO A 197 0.19 30.14 1.29
CA PRO A 197 0.53 30.79 0.03
C PRO A 197 1.87 30.26 -0.49
N ILE A 198 1.96 30.09 -1.82
CA ILE A 198 3.24 29.89 -2.49
C ILE A 198 3.89 31.28 -2.60
N LEU A 199 5.11 31.41 -2.11
CA LEU A 199 5.87 32.63 -2.18
C LEU A 199 6.78 32.61 -3.40
N ASP A 200 6.95 33.73 -4.04
CA ASP A 200 7.98 33.96 -5.05
C ASP A 200 9.37 33.90 -4.40
N GLU A 201 10.28 33.13 -4.97
CA GLU A 201 11.61 32.90 -4.40
C GLU A 201 12.48 34.16 -4.35
N THR A 202 12.22 35.12 -5.22
CA THR A 202 13.02 36.35 -5.34
C THR A 202 12.46 37.49 -4.48
N THR A 203 11.12 37.64 -4.49
CA THR A 203 10.47 38.81 -3.84
C THR A 203 9.91 38.45 -2.44
N GLY A 204 9.71 37.15 -2.14
CA GLY A 204 9.04 36.71 -0.93
C GLY A 204 7.52 36.99 -0.89
N GLU A 205 6.97 37.59 -1.94
CA GLU A 205 5.55 37.91 -2.03
C GLU A 205 4.73 36.69 -2.47
N PRO A 206 3.46 36.59 -2.03
CA PRO A 206 2.58 35.51 -2.47
C PRO A 206 2.32 35.54 -3.98
N LEU A 207 2.62 34.43 -4.67
CA LEU A 207 2.22 34.25 -6.05
C LEU A 207 0.70 34.31 -6.18
N ARG A 208 0.23 35.03 -7.21
CA ARG A 208 -1.20 35.27 -7.43
C ARG A 208 -1.66 34.74 -8.77
N THR A 209 -2.90 34.28 -8.81
CA THR A 209 -3.60 33.97 -10.07
C THR A 209 -3.87 35.25 -10.85
N GLU A 210 -4.25 35.13 -12.13
CA GLU A 210 -4.71 36.26 -12.97
C GLU A 210 -5.83 37.09 -12.33
N LYS A 211 -6.64 36.48 -11.43
CA LYS A 211 -7.71 37.11 -10.67
C LYS A 211 -7.24 37.72 -9.33
N GLY A 212 -5.93 37.82 -9.11
CA GLY A 212 -5.33 38.44 -7.92
C GLY A 212 -5.41 37.59 -6.62
N LYS A 213 -5.95 36.35 -6.68
CA LYS A 213 -6.01 35.46 -5.51
C LYS A 213 -4.66 34.77 -5.28
N PRO A 214 -4.20 34.57 -4.02
CA PRO A 214 -2.97 33.86 -3.75
C PRO A 214 -3.08 32.41 -4.21
N ILE A 215 -2.02 31.92 -4.84
CA ILE A 215 -1.87 30.48 -5.18
C ILE A 215 -1.49 29.77 -3.90
N LEU A 216 -2.30 28.76 -3.51
CA LEU A 216 -2.12 28.05 -2.25
C LEU A 216 -1.47 26.68 -2.48
N LYS A 217 -0.45 26.39 -1.70
CA LYS A 217 0.13 25.07 -1.54
C LYS A 217 -0.74 24.26 -0.56
N LYS A 218 -1.24 23.12 -1.00
CA LYS A 218 -2.09 22.27 -0.16
C LYS A 218 -1.31 21.71 1.04
N SER A 219 -1.97 21.54 2.17
CA SER A 219 -1.35 21.14 3.44
C SER A 219 -0.57 19.82 3.36
N TYR A 220 -1.07 18.84 2.59
CA TYR A 220 -0.35 17.56 2.41
C TYR A 220 1.00 17.75 1.68
N SER A 221 1.07 18.68 0.74
CA SER A 221 2.32 18.99 0.05
C SER A 221 3.30 19.72 0.96
N VAL A 222 2.79 20.58 1.87
CA VAL A 222 3.61 21.23 2.91
C VAL A 222 4.19 20.19 3.86
N LEU A 223 3.36 19.24 4.32
CA LEU A 223 3.81 18.15 5.20
C LEU A 223 4.95 17.34 4.57
N GLN A 224 4.78 16.96 3.31
CA GLN A 224 5.81 16.18 2.61
C GLN A 224 7.11 16.97 2.40
N ASP A 225 7.02 18.29 2.10
CA ASP A 225 8.21 19.14 1.98
C ASP A 225 8.90 19.30 3.33
N ASP A 226 8.15 19.52 4.42
CA ASP A 226 8.71 19.66 5.77
C ASP A 226 9.39 18.36 6.21
N PHE A 227 8.74 17.21 6.03
CA PHE A 227 9.32 15.92 6.36
C PHE A 227 10.60 15.65 5.57
N PHE A 228 10.56 15.81 4.25
CA PHE A 228 11.73 15.62 3.39
C PHE A 228 12.89 16.52 3.83
N ARG A 229 12.64 17.81 4.07
CA ARG A 229 13.66 18.75 4.53
C ARG A 229 14.28 18.34 5.85
N TYR A 230 13.48 17.93 6.83
CA TYR A 230 14.00 17.47 8.14
C TYR A 230 14.85 16.20 8.00
N MET A 231 14.47 15.28 7.11
CA MET A 231 15.27 14.07 6.88
C MET A 231 16.59 14.40 6.18
N GLN A 232 16.59 15.34 5.23
CA GLN A 232 17.83 15.83 4.62
C GLN A 232 18.75 16.49 5.66
N GLU A 233 18.20 17.34 6.52
CA GLU A 233 18.93 17.97 7.64
C GLU A 233 19.48 16.93 8.65
N ALA A 234 18.81 15.80 8.81
CA ALA A 234 19.26 14.68 9.63
C ALA A 234 20.33 13.80 8.96
N GLY A 235 20.71 14.10 7.70
CA GLY A 235 21.79 13.40 6.98
C GLY A 235 21.31 12.35 5.98
N TYR A 236 20.01 12.11 5.82
CA TYR A 236 19.46 11.17 4.84
C TYR A 236 19.34 11.87 3.47
N THR A 237 20.48 12.03 2.77
CA THR A 237 20.56 12.78 1.52
C THR A 237 20.34 11.93 0.26
N ASP A 238 20.25 10.62 0.42
CA ASP A 238 20.08 9.61 -0.63
C ASP A 238 18.62 9.22 -0.90
N ILE A 239 17.68 9.95 -0.31
CA ILE A 239 16.25 9.82 -0.55
C ILE A 239 15.72 11.03 -1.31
N GLU A 240 14.67 10.83 -2.09
CA GLU A 240 13.94 11.90 -2.77
C GLU A 240 12.61 12.18 -2.08
N ARG A 241 12.12 13.39 -2.29
CA ARG A 241 10.76 13.75 -1.91
C ARG A 241 9.75 12.99 -2.79
N GLY A 242 8.67 12.52 -2.22
CA GLY A 242 7.53 12.01 -2.98
C GLY A 242 7.03 13.03 -4.03
N GLU A 243 6.53 12.54 -5.15
CA GLU A 243 6.15 13.37 -6.30
C GLU A 243 5.19 14.50 -5.96
N ARG A 244 5.45 15.67 -6.57
CA ARG A 244 4.56 16.85 -6.49
C ARG A 244 3.45 16.71 -7.53
N GLY A 245 2.21 17.01 -7.11
CA GLY A 245 1.08 17.07 -8.03
C GLY A 245 0.56 15.73 -8.52
N SER A 246 0.97 14.62 -7.91
CA SER A 246 0.35 13.32 -8.16
C SER A 246 -1.16 13.45 -7.95
N SER A 247 -1.93 13.25 -9.02
CA SER A 247 -3.40 13.19 -8.98
C SER A 247 -3.90 11.80 -8.60
N GLU A 248 -2.98 10.87 -8.32
CA GLU A 248 -3.35 9.55 -7.84
C GLU A 248 -4.08 9.71 -6.50
N GLU A 249 -5.34 9.31 -6.48
CA GLU A 249 -6.09 9.21 -5.23
C GLU A 249 -5.29 8.35 -4.25
N HIS A 250 -5.25 8.80 -2.99
CA HIS A 250 -4.64 8.02 -1.93
C HIS A 250 -5.45 6.74 -1.74
N LEU A 251 -5.06 5.70 -2.46
CA LEU A 251 -5.61 4.38 -2.26
C LEU A 251 -5.38 3.98 -0.80
N THR A 252 -6.38 3.39 -0.18
CA THR A 252 -6.15 2.74 1.11
C THR A 252 -5.09 1.64 0.92
N VAL A 253 -4.38 1.28 1.98
CA VAL A 253 -3.37 0.19 1.94
C VAL A 253 -3.94 -1.06 1.26
N THR A 254 -5.19 -1.43 1.57
CA THR A 254 -5.88 -2.57 0.97
C THR A 254 -6.12 -2.38 -0.53
N GLN A 255 -6.54 -1.20 -0.98
CA GLN A 255 -6.75 -0.91 -2.40
C GLN A 255 -5.45 -0.98 -3.19
N PHE A 256 -4.38 -0.41 -2.64
CA PHE A 256 -3.05 -0.47 -3.25
C PHE A 256 -2.53 -1.92 -3.37
N LYS A 257 -2.66 -2.72 -2.29
CA LYS A 257 -2.29 -4.13 -2.32
C LYS A 257 -3.08 -4.92 -3.36
N VAL A 258 -4.39 -4.71 -3.44
CA VAL A 258 -5.24 -5.34 -4.48
C VAL A 258 -4.77 -4.97 -5.87
N GLN A 259 -4.45 -3.71 -6.12
CA GLN A 259 -3.96 -3.27 -7.43
C GLN A 259 -2.61 -3.93 -7.77
N LYS A 260 -1.66 -3.96 -6.84
CA LYS A 260 -0.34 -4.57 -7.06
C LYS A 260 -0.42 -6.08 -7.28
N GLU A 261 -1.26 -6.77 -6.52
CA GLU A 261 -1.47 -8.21 -6.74
C GLU A 261 -2.19 -8.50 -8.07
N GLN A 262 -3.07 -7.61 -8.55
CA GLN A 262 -3.66 -7.73 -9.88
C GLN A 262 -2.61 -7.56 -10.99
N GLU A 263 -1.75 -6.55 -10.90
CA GLU A 263 -0.64 -6.34 -11.85
C GLU A 263 0.28 -7.57 -11.89
N ARG A 264 0.63 -8.09 -10.72
CA ARG A 264 1.46 -9.30 -10.59
C ARG A 264 0.80 -10.54 -11.19
N LEU A 265 -0.49 -10.72 -10.94
CA LEU A 265 -1.27 -11.82 -11.51
C LEU A 265 -1.26 -11.79 -13.05
N VAL A 266 -1.47 -10.60 -13.65
CA VAL A 266 -1.42 -10.41 -15.11
C VAL A 266 -0.05 -10.84 -15.64
N THR A 267 1.04 -10.33 -15.05
CA THR A 267 2.41 -10.66 -15.48
C THR A 267 2.70 -12.15 -15.38
N LEU A 268 2.32 -12.82 -14.29
CA LEU A 268 2.51 -14.27 -14.12
C LEU A 268 1.65 -15.09 -15.09
N THR A 269 0.45 -14.62 -15.40
CA THR A 269 -0.43 -15.26 -16.38
C THR A 269 0.16 -15.19 -17.79
N GLU A 270 0.70 -14.04 -18.18
CA GLU A 270 1.40 -13.86 -19.45
C GLU A 270 2.64 -14.76 -19.55
N GLN A 271 3.49 -14.77 -18.50
CA GLN A 271 4.66 -15.67 -18.45
C GLN A 271 4.25 -17.14 -18.55
N THR A 272 3.17 -17.55 -17.89
CA THR A 272 2.66 -18.91 -17.95
C THR A 272 2.22 -19.27 -19.38
N HIS A 273 1.54 -18.33 -20.06
CA HIS A 273 1.12 -18.50 -21.43
C HIS A 273 2.28 -18.62 -22.41
N GLU A 274 3.28 -17.75 -22.29
CA GLU A 274 4.50 -17.79 -23.11
C GLU A 274 5.25 -19.13 -22.92
N LYS A 275 5.41 -19.59 -21.67
CA LYS A 275 6.06 -20.87 -21.39
C LYS A 275 5.26 -22.06 -21.91
N ALA A 276 3.93 -22.00 -21.87
CA ALA A 276 3.08 -23.02 -22.46
C ALA A 276 3.22 -23.08 -24.01
N GLN A 277 3.31 -21.93 -24.66
CA GLN A 277 3.57 -21.87 -26.12
C GLN A 277 4.96 -22.44 -26.47
N GLN A 278 5.99 -22.12 -25.69
CA GLN A 278 7.33 -22.67 -25.87
C GLN A 278 7.32 -24.20 -25.70
N ALA A 279 6.65 -24.73 -24.67
CA ALA A 279 6.51 -26.16 -24.45
C ALA A 279 5.81 -26.88 -25.60
N ALA A 280 4.68 -26.31 -26.09
CA ALA A 280 3.98 -26.85 -27.25
C ALA A 280 4.83 -26.86 -28.53
N SER A 281 5.67 -25.85 -28.72
CA SER A 281 6.64 -25.83 -29.82
C SER A 281 7.70 -26.93 -29.71
N LEU A 282 8.21 -27.16 -28.50
CA LEU A 282 9.19 -28.24 -28.22
C LEU A 282 8.56 -29.61 -28.43
N GLU A 283 7.31 -29.80 -28.01
CA GLU A 283 6.55 -31.04 -28.20
C GLU A 283 6.37 -31.37 -29.68
N LYS A 284 5.99 -30.37 -30.51
CA LYS A 284 5.92 -30.54 -31.97
C LYS A 284 7.28 -30.92 -32.59
N LYS A 285 8.38 -30.35 -32.09
CA LYS A 285 9.72 -30.70 -32.54
C LYS A 285 10.08 -32.13 -32.14
N LEU A 286 9.76 -32.56 -30.91
CA LEU A 286 9.97 -33.92 -30.44
C LEU A 286 9.19 -34.94 -31.28
N ASP A 287 7.92 -34.66 -31.60
CA ASP A 287 7.09 -35.50 -32.43
C ASP A 287 7.62 -35.64 -33.87
N ARG A 288 8.17 -34.55 -34.43
CA ARG A 288 8.84 -34.63 -35.75
C ARG A 288 10.07 -35.57 -35.69
N VAL A 289 10.87 -35.46 -34.62
CA VAL A 289 12.04 -36.36 -34.44
C VAL A 289 11.60 -37.81 -34.29
N LYS A 290 10.53 -38.07 -33.52
CA LYS A 290 9.96 -39.42 -33.35
C LYS A 290 9.41 -40.01 -34.69
N ARG A 291 8.68 -39.20 -35.47
CA ARG A 291 8.16 -39.64 -36.78
C ARG A 291 9.26 -39.95 -37.79
N GLN A 292 10.41 -39.28 -37.72
CA GLN A 292 11.57 -39.58 -38.56
C GLN A 292 12.27 -40.91 -38.17
N GLN A 293 12.01 -41.47 -36.98
CA GLN A 293 12.48 -42.81 -36.60
C GLN A 293 11.81 -43.95 -37.34
N VAL A 294 10.64 -43.73 -37.95
CA VAL A 294 9.85 -44.77 -38.68
C VAL A 294 10.54 -45.23 -39.98
N GLU A 295 11.51 -44.48 -40.53
CA GLU A 295 12.31 -44.92 -41.67
C GLU A 295 13.30 -46.07 -41.33
N ILE A 296 13.48 -46.43 -40.06
CA ILE A 296 14.31 -47.52 -39.63
C ILE A 296 13.77 -48.88 -40.04
N GLN A 297 12.46 -49.00 -40.25
CA GLN A 297 11.81 -50.22 -40.75
C GLN A 297 12.35 -50.70 -42.10
N LYS A 298 12.93 -49.84 -42.94
CA LYS A 298 13.61 -50.23 -44.17
C LYS A 298 14.96 -50.91 -43.92
N VAL A 299 15.58 -50.64 -42.74
CA VAL A 299 16.87 -51.28 -42.36
C VAL A 299 16.63 -52.68 -41.85
N GLU A 300 15.48 -52.98 -41.28
CA GLU A 300 15.10 -54.32 -40.81
C GLU A 300 14.88 -55.30 -41.96
N GLN A 301 14.74 -54.80 -43.19
CA GLN A 301 14.57 -55.60 -44.41
C GLN A 301 15.90 -55.97 -45.07
N ILE A 302 17.03 -55.54 -44.54
CA ILE A 302 18.36 -55.90 -45.08
C ILE A 302 18.73 -57.33 -44.65
N GLU A 303 18.79 -58.24 -45.58
CA GLU A 303 19.15 -59.63 -45.35
C GLU A 303 20.67 -59.82 -45.48
N ALA A 304 21.34 -60.11 -44.34
CA ALA A 304 22.73 -60.45 -44.33
C ALA A 304 22.95 -61.99 -44.69
N ARG A 305 23.70 -62.29 -45.72
CA ARG A 305 24.01 -63.66 -46.10
C ARG A 305 25.24 -64.22 -45.35
N PRO A 306 25.12 -65.31 -44.60
CA PRO A 306 26.25 -65.88 -43.90
C PRO A 306 27.28 -66.45 -44.87
N VAL A 307 28.57 -66.29 -44.57
CA VAL A 307 29.63 -66.91 -45.32
C VAL A 307 29.86 -68.32 -44.73
N PRO A 308 29.74 -69.36 -45.58
CA PRO A 308 29.98 -70.75 -45.08
C PRO A 308 31.31 -70.90 -44.35
N PHE A 309 31.30 -71.57 -43.22
CA PHE A 309 32.46 -71.82 -42.36
C PHE A 309 33.17 -70.56 -41.80
N SER A 310 32.48 -69.44 -41.67
CA SER A 310 33.00 -68.16 -41.17
C SER A 310 32.01 -67.45 -40.25
N SER A 311 32.47 -66.65 -39.30
CA SER A 311 31.63 -65.71 -38.51
C SER A 311 31.30 -64.42 -39.26
N LYS A 312 31.63 -64.35 -40.53
CA LYS A 312 31.40 -63.19 -41.40
C LYS A 312 30.05 -63.22 -42.10
N VAL A 313 29.50 -62.12 -42.43
CA VAL A 313 28.33 -61.98 -43.25
C VAL A 313 28.64 -61.13 -44.48
N ILE A 314 27.97 -61.40 -45.62
CA ILE A 314 28.07 -60.64 -46.84
C ILE A 314 26.80 -59.76 -46.93
N LEU A 315 27.02 -58.46 -47.19
CA LEU A 315 26.02 -57.48 -47.53
C LEU A 315 26.39 -56.86 -48.88
N GLU A 316 25.44 -56.55 -49.69
CA GLU A 316 25.67 -55.69 -50.84
C GLU A 316 26.24 -54.36 -50.39
N ARG A 317 27.15 -53.77 -51.16
CA ARG A 317 27.77 -52.47 -50.77
C ARG A 317 26.79 -51.35 -50.54
N SER A 318 25.77 -51.30 -51.35
CA SER A 318 24.65 -50.31 -51.23
C SER A 318 23.87 -50.50 -49.93
N GLU A 319 23.63 -51.77 -49.51
CA GLU A 319 22.95 -52.12 -48.27
C GLU A 319 23.81 -51.75 -47.04
N TYR A 320 25.13 -52.02 -47.08
CA TYR A 320 26.08 -51.61 -46.04
C TYR A 320 26.15 -50.08 -45.90
N GLU A 321 26.23 -49.35 -47.03
CA GLU A 321 26.24 -47.88 -47.03
C GLU A 321 24.95 -47.33 -46.48
N ALA A 322 23.80 -47.89 -46.82
CA ALA A 322 22.47 -47.53 -46.31
C ALA A 322 22.38 -47.79 -44.78
N LEU A 323 22.80 -48.98 -44.34
CA LEU A 323 22.85 -49.34 -42.91
C LEU A 323 23.75 -48.40 -42.09
N SER A 324 24.96 -48.12 -42.59
CA SER A 324 25.91 -47.23 -41.95
C SER A 324 25.37 -45.81 -41.86
N ALA A 325 24.74 -45.30 -42.93
CA ALA A 325 24.10 -43.97 -42.94
C ALA A 325 22.88 -43.90 -42.01
N ALA A 326 22.06 -44.94 -41.95
CA ALA A 326 20.92 -45.05 -41.06
C ALA A 326 21.37 -45.11 -39.58
N ALA A 327 22.41 -45.89 -39.24
CA ALA A 327 22.97 -45.96 -37.90
C ALA A 327 23.52 -44.60 -37.41
N LYS A 328 24.29 -43.91 -38.26
CA LYS A 328 24.78 -42.54 -37.94
C LYS A 328 23.64 -41.55 -37.73
N LYS A 329 22.61 -41.61 -38.57
CA LYS A 329 21.43 -40.75 -38.45
C LYS A 329 20.64 -41.07 -37.17
N TYR A 330 20.49 -42.34 -36.81
CA TYR A 330 19.80 -42.80 -35.60
C TYR A 330 20.49 -42.25 -34.33
N CYS A 331 21.80 -42.46 -34.16
CA CYS A 331 22.53 -41.93 -33.01
C CYS A 331 22.37 -40.43 -32.85
N THR A 332 22.41 -39.68 -33.96
CA THR A 332 22.24 -38.20 -33.90
C THR A 332 20.83 -37.79 -33.53
N GLN A 333 19.82 -38.54 -34.00
CA GLN A 333 18.41 -38.28 -33.69
C GLN A 333 18.06 -38.65 -32.26
N GLU A 334 18.60 -39.77 -31.74
CA GLU A 334 18.39 -40.20 -30.37
C GLU A 334 18.93 -39.19 -29.38
N HIS A 335 20.16 -38.67 -29.55
CA HIS A 335 20.69 -37.59 -28.72
C HIS A 335 19.84 -36.31 -28.76
N LYS A 336 19.35 -35.93 -29.95
CA LYS A 336 18.44 -34.77 -30.09
C LYS A 336 17.10 -35.03 -29.38
N ALA A 337 16.52 -36.21 -29.48
CA ALA A 337 15.26 -36.55 -28.82
C ALA A 337 15.41 -36.55 -27.29
N ILE A 338 16.49 -37.11 -26.75
CA ILE A 338 16.77 -37.08 -25.31
C ILE A 338 16.94 -35.63 -24.81
N SER A 339 17.71 -34.81 -25.54
CA SER A 339 17.92 -33.42 -25.19
C SER A 339 16.59 -32.60 -25.20
N LEU A 340 15.78 -32.77 -26.26
CA LEU A 340 14.49 -32.11 -26.37
C LEU A 340 13.53 -32.56 -25.27
N LYS A 341 13.54 -33.87 -24.91
CA LYS A 341 12.70 -34.39 -23.83
C LYS A 341 13.08 -33.77 -22.50
N LYS A 342 14.38 -33.70 -22.16
CA LYS A 342 14.84 -33.03 -20.93
C LYS A 342 14.41 -31.56 -20.86
N THR A 343 14.52 -30.82 -21.96
CA THR A 343 14.11 -29.42 -22.02
C THR A 343 12.59 -29.27 -21.87
N LEU A 344 11.82 -30.19 -22.48
CA LEU A 344 10.35 -30.18 -22.33
C LEU A 344 9.91 -30.49 -20.90
N ASP A 345 10.52 -31.49 -20.27
CA ASP A 345 10.23 -31.86 -18.88
C ASP A 345 10.52 -30.69 -17.92
N ALA A 346 11.65 -29.99 -18.12
CA ALA A 346 11.98 -28.80 -17.35
C ALA A 346 10.96 -27.66 -17.57
N ALA A 347 10.54 -27.42 -18.81
CA ALA A 347 9.53 -26.42 -19.13
C ALA A 347 8.18 -26.75 -18.50
N ASN A 348 7.74 -28.01 -18.57
CA ASN A 348 6.49 -28.45 -17.96
C ASN A 348 6.50 -28.33 -16.42
N LYS A 349 7.62 -28.62 -15.77
CA LYS A 349 7.79 -28.41 -14.33
C LYS A 349 7.60 -26.92 -13.98
N LEU A 350 8.28 -26.03 -14.70
CA LEU A 350 8.16 -24.59 -14.48
C LEU A 350 6.72 -24.09 -14.70
N ILE A 351 6.04 -24.57 -15.73
CA ILE A 351 4.62 -24.26 -16.00
C ILE A 351 3.75 -24.71 -14.81
N GLY A 352 4.00 -25.88 -14.25
CA GLY A 352 3.32 -26.36 -13.04
C GLY A 352 3.49 -25.43 -11.85
N GLU A 353 4.72 -25.01 -11.56
CA GLU A 353 5.03 -24.07 -10.48
C GLU A 353 4.35 -22.72 -10.69
N LEU A 354 4.38 -22.17 -11.91
CA LEU A 354 3.72 -20.92 -12.24
C LEU A 354 2.19 -21.01 -12.09
N LYS A 355 1.56 -22.10 -12.55
CA LYS A 355 0.12 -22.32 -12.37
C LYS A 355 -0.28 -22.37 -10.90
N THR A 356 0.51 -23.02 -10.06
CA THR A 356 0.27 -23.06 -8.61
C THR A 356 0.34 -21.65 -8.00
N LYS A 357 1.35 -20.85 -8.36
CA LYS A 357 1.48 -19.46 -7.91
C LYS A 357 0.31 -18.60 -8.37
N VAL A 358 -0.13 -18.73 -9.62
CA VAL A 358 -1.29 -18.01 -10.16
C VAL A 358 -2.58 -18.39 -9.41
N ALA A 359 -2.77 -19.67 -9.08
CA ALA A 359 -3.92 -20.13 -8.31
C ALA A 359 -3.93 -19.57 -6.88
N ALA A 360 -2.79 -19.57 -6.20
CA ALA A 360 -2.64 -18.99 -4.87
C ALA A 360 -2.95 -17.49 -4.86
N LEU A 361 -2.38 -16.72 -5.80
CA LEU A 361 -2.62 -15.29 -5.94
C LEU A 361 -4.08 -14.96 -6.26
N ASN A 362 -4.75 -15.78 -7.09
CA ASN A 362 -6.18 -15.62 -7.36
C ASN A 362 -7.02 -15.81 -6.09
N SER A 363 -6.69 -16.79 -5.24
CA SER A 363 -7.37 -17.01 -3.97
C SER A 363 -7.20 -15.79 -3.05
N GLU A 364 -5.97 -15.32 -2.85
CA GLU A 364 -5.68 -14.13 -2.05
C GLU A 364 -6.42 -12.89 -2.58
N LEU A 365 -6.43 -12.70 -3.90
CA LEU A 365 -7.12 -11.57 -4.52
C LEU A 365 -8.64 -11.62 -4.26
N GLN A 366 -9.24 -12.82 -4.23
CA GLN A 366 -10.66 -12.97 -3.89
C GLN A 366 -10.93 -12.62 -2.43
N GLU A 367 -10.04 -12.99 -1.51
CA GLU A 367 -10.14 -12.61 -0.09
C GLU A 367 -10.09 -11.09 0.06
N TYR A 368 -9.10 -10.40 -0.54
CA TYR A 368 -9.02 -8.94 -0.53
C TYR A 368 -10.28 -8.28 -1.10
N LYS A 369 -10.83 -8.80 -2.20
CA LYS A 369 -12.07 -8.29 -2.79
C LYS A 369 -13.27 -8.48 -1.86
N SER A 370 -13.34 -9.60 -1.14
CA SER A 370 -14.42 -9.86 -0.17
C SER A 370 -14.35 -8.90 1.01
N VAL A 371 -13.16 -8.71 1.59
CA VAL A 371 -12.91 -7.75 2.67
C VAL A 371 -13.25 -6.32 2.23
N ARG A 372 -12.86 -5.92 1.01
CA ARG A 372 -13.21 -4.60 0.46
C ARG A 372 -14.72 -4.41 0.37
N ARG A 373 -15.48 -5.42 -0.07
CA ARG A 373 -16.96 -5.35 -0.13
C ARG A 373 -17.56 -5.19 1.26
N GLN A 374 -17.06 -5.94 2.26
CA GLN A 374 -17.53 -5.84 3.64
C GLN A 374 -17.24 -4.45 4.24
N LEU A 375 -16.02 -3.93 4.08
CA LEU A 375 -15.64 -2.60 4.55
C LEU A 375 -16.46 -1.48 3.89
N SER A 376 -16.71 -1.58 2.58
CA SER A 376 -17.58 -0.62 1.87
C SER A 376 -19.02 -0.67 2.38
N LYS A 377 -19.54 -1.86 2.66
CA LYS A 377 -20.90 -2.03 3.20
C LYS A 377 -21.01 -1.44 4.61
N VAL A 378 -20.07 -1.73 5.49
CA VAL A 378 -20.04 -1.19 6.86
C VAL A 378 -19.90 0.34 6.85
N GLY A 379 -19.04 0.90 5.98
CA GLY A 379 -18.89 2.35 5.83
C GLY A 379 -20.18 3.04 5.40
N LEU A 380 -20.86 2.49 4.38
CA LEU A 380 -22.15 3.00 3.90
C LEU A 380 -23.26 2.86 4.94
N GLU A 381 -23.30 1.77 5.71
CA GLU A 381 -24.27 1.60 6.79
C GLU A 381 -24.05 2.62 7.93
N GLN A 382 -22.80 2.87 8.31
CA GLN A 382 -22.46 3.88 9.33
C GLN A 382 -22.81 5.30 8.86
N GLU A 383 -22.52 5.63 7.60
CA GLU A 383 -22.87 6.92 7.00
C GLU A 383 -24.38 7.11 6.90
N ASN A 384 -25.12 6.07 6.51
CA ASN A 384 -26.58 6.08 6.48
C ASN A 384 -27.20 6.26 7.89
N VAL A 385 -26.63 5.63 8.92
CA VAL A 385 -27.08 5.83 10.31
C VAL A 385 -26.81 7.26 10.78
N ALA A 386 -25.65 7.80 10.46
CA ALA A 386 -25.31 9.20 10.80
C ALA A 386 -26.21 10.21 10.08
N LEU A 387 -26.48 9.98 8.78
CA LEU A 387 -27.39 10.80 7.99
C LEU A 387 -28.83 10.73 8.50
N LYS A 388 -29.33 9.54 8.88
CA LYS A 388 -30.65 9.38 9.47
C LYS A 388 -30.77 10.13 10.81
N LYS A 389 -29.74 10.07 11.67
CA LYS A 389 -29.74 10.85 12.93
C LYS A 389 -29.76 12.36 12.66
N LYS A 390 -28.99 12.85 11.67
CA LYS A 390 -29.01 14.27 11.27
C LYS A 390 -30.38 14.67 10.73
N LEU A 391 -30.99 13.85 9.87
CA LEU A 391 -32.30 14.09 9.34
C LEU A 391 -33.35 14.21 10.46
N GLN A 392 -33.36 13.26 11.40
CA GLN A 392 -34.26 13.32 12.57
C GLN A 392 -34.05 14.56 13.41
N SER A 393 -32.79 15.04 13.59
CA SER A 393 -32.53 16.27 14.33
C SER A 393 -33.08 17.51 13.62
N TYR A 394 -32.92 17.56 12.28
CA TYR A 394 -33.49 18.64 11.48
C TYR A 394 -35.02 18.63 11.45
N GLU A 395 -35.63 17.44 11.30
CA GLU A 395 -37.09 17.30 11.38
C GLU A 395 -37.64 17.77 12.74
N ALA A 396 -36.99 17.39 13.85
CA ALA A 396 -37.36 17.84 15.19
C ALA A 396 -37.20 19.36 15.37
N GLU A 397 -36.19 19.96 14.75
CA GLU A 397 -35.98 21.42 14.79
C GLU A 397 -36.99 22.18 13.93
N ILE A 398 -37.33 21.65 12.76
CA ILE A 398 -38.41 22.17 11.88
C ILE A 398 -39.76 22.10 12.59
N GLU A 399 -40.07 20.99 13.26
CA GLU A 399 -41.28 20.77 14.06
C GLU A 399 -41.34 21.76 15.24
N ARG A 400 -40.26 21.87 16.03
CA ARG A 400 -40.14 22.78 17.17
C ARG A 400 -40.37 24.22 16.79
N ASN A 401 -39.85 24.64 15.61
CA ASN A 401 -39.98 25.99 15.11
C ASN A 401 -41.21 26.19 14.18
N ARG A 402 -42.05 25.19 14.00
CA ARG A 402 -43.23 25.17 13.13
C ARG A 402 -42.95 25.61 11.69
N LEU A 403 -41.81 25.18 11.14
CA LEU A 403 -41.32 25.62 9.83
C LEU A 403 -41.75 24.74 8.66
N TRP A 404 -42.60 23.72 8.89
CA TRP A 404 -43.03 22.79 7.82
C TRP A 404 -43.73 23.47 6.65
N HIS A 405 -44.30 24.64 6.85
CA HIS A 405 -44.94 25.43 5.79
C HIS A 405 -43.94 25.98 4.75
N LEU A 406 -42.63 25.98 5.08
CA LEU A 406 -41.55 26.41 4.18
C LEU A 406 -41.04 25.27 3.29
N PHE A 407 -41.47 24.05 3.55
CA PHE A 407 -41.02 22.87 2.81
C PHE A 407 -42.22 22.24 2.10
N GLU A 408 -42.13 22.00 0.78
CA GLU A 408 -43.14 21.22 0.06
C GLU A 408 -43.13 19.76 0.59
N ARG A 409 -44.26 19.31 1.11
CA ARG A 409 -44.41 17.91 1.52
C ARG A 409 -44.24 17.01 0.29
N PRO A 410 -43.33 16.00 0.30
CA PRO A 410 -43.26 15.03 -0.78
C PRO A 410 -44.62 14.34 -0.91
N LYS A 411 -45.27 14.45 -2.09
CA LYS A 411 -46.50 13.73 -2.37
C LYS A 411 -46.30 12.24 -2.11
N ALA A 412 -47.12 11.67 -1.23
CA ALA A 412 -47.12 10.26 -0.94
C ALA A 412 -47.22 9.46 -2.26
N LYS A 413 -46.28 8.57 -2.51
CA LYS A 413 -46.34 7.67 -3.68
C LYS A 413 -47.61 6.83 -3.54
N PRO A 414 -48.47 6.74 -4.58
CA PRO A 414 -49.64 5.87 -4.54
C PRO A 414 -49.18 4.42 -4.26
N GLN A 415 -49.80 3.81 -3.24
CA GLN A 415 -49.67 2.40 -2.99
C GLN A 415 -50.13 1.66 -4.24
N LYS A 416 -49.25 0.88 -4.86
CA LYS A 416 -49.67 -0.09 -5.90
C LYS A 416 -50.51 -1.14 -5.21
N GLU A 417 -51.80 -1.13 -5.46
CA GLU A 417 -52.67 -2.23 -5.16
C GLU A 417 -52.13 -3.49 -5.84
N LYS A 418 -51.97 -4.52 -5.05
CA LYS A 418 -51.71 -5.86 -5.55
C LYS A 418 -52.99 -6.39 -6.16
N ILE A 419 -52.99 -6.60 -7.47
CA ILE A 419 -53.89 -7.53 -8.16
C ILE A 419 -53.12 -8.86 -8.32
#